data_97a04016b3ad1bb704e6e5611ce3663b
#
_entry.id   97a04016b3ad1bb704e6e5611ce3663b
#
_cell.length_a   1.000
_cell.length_b   1.000
_cell.length_c   1.000
_cell.angle_alpha   90.00
_cell.angle_beta   90.00
_cell.angle_gamma   90.00
#
_symmetry.space_group_name_H-M   'P 1'
#
loop_
_entity.id
_entity.type
_entity.pdbx_description
1 polymer ?
#
loop_
_entity_poly.entity_id
_entity_poly.type
_entity_poly.pdbx_seq_one_letter_code
_entity_poly.pdbx_strand_id
1 'polypeptide(L)'
;VGSGKKGSWNNTKIQWEICEPAGHTYAGGTMIGYDVAKNQGYFDRMWKMVVAWNVYVVKKFGYPVSEISDHAESYRAGYGSNHGDVGHWWPKHGKSMDALRQEVQAILSGSEDDDMDVARFKELFSEMRSELQDNDCGSWSQAAREWAVNTGLIAGSGEVINGEPNCMWQDFMTREQMATVLYRFAQLMGKA
;
A
#
# COMPACT_ATOMS: atom_id res chain seq x y z
N VAL A 1 -1.15 -6.97 12.53
CA VAL A 1 -0.70 -8.35 12.78
C VAL A 1 -1.40 -8.89 14.01
N GLY A 2 -2.09 -10.04 13.90
CA GLY A 2 -2.74 -10.69 15.05
C GLY A 2 -1.72 -11.22 16.07
N SER A 3 -2.22 -11.80 17.17
CA SER A 3 -1.37 -12.43 18.17
C SER A 3 -1.04 -13.86 17.81
N GLY A 4 0.21 -14.27 18.00
CA GLY A 4 0.67 -15.65 17.91
C GLY A 4 0.83 -16.29 19.29
N LYS A 5 1.36 -17.51 19.32
CA LYS A 5 1.56 -18.27 20.57
C LYS A 5 2.54 -17.61 21.56
N LYS A 6 3.46 -16.77 21.06
CA LYS A 6 4.49 -16.06 21.85
C LYS A 6 4.15 -14.58 22.11
N GLY A 7 3.02 -14.09 21.60
CA GLY A 7 2.61 -12.69 21.72
C GLY A 7 2.32 -12.03 20.38
N SER A 8 2.53 -10.73 20.26
CA SER A 8 2.28 -9.96 19.03
C SER A 8 3.41 -8.98 18.75
N TRP A 9 3.76 -8.83 17.47
CA TRP A 9 4.69 -7.79 17.03
C TRP A 9 4.05 -6.39 16.90
N ASN A 10 2.74 -6.24 17.13
CA ASN A 10 2.03 -4.98 16.94
C ASN A 10 2.63 -3.78 17.71
N ASN A 11 3.24 -4.03 18.86
CA ASN A 11 3.78 -2.97 19.72
C ASN A 11 5.32 -2.93 19.71
N THR A 12 5.98 -3.75 18.89
CA THR A 12 7.43 -3.92 18.90
C THR A 12 8.09 -3.73 17.54
N LYS A 13 7.31 -3.62 16.47
CA LYS A 13 7.79 -3.44 15.10
C LYS A 13 7.12 -2.23 14.45
N ILE A 14 7.83 -1.55 13.57
CA ILE A 14 7.25 -0.61 12.61
C ILE A 14 6.49 -1.44 11.57
N GLN A 15 5.21 -1.15 11.38
CA GLN A 15 4.34 -1.90 10.48
C GLN A 15 3.78 -1.00 9.39
N TRP A 16 3.59 -1.56 8.23
CA TRP A 16 2.99 -0.91 7.08
C TRP A 16 2.38 -1.96 6.16
N GLU A 17 1.44 -1.58 5.34
CA GLU A 17 0.73 -2.46 4.42
C GLU A 17 0.99 -2.08 2.98
N ILE A 18 0.98 -3.09 2.11
CA ILE A 18 1.12 -2.94 0.67
C ILE A 18 -0.17 -3.42 0.03
N CYS A 19 -0.84 -2.52 -0.70
CA CYS A 19 -2.06 -2.87 -1.41
C CYS A 19 -1.76 -3.78 -2.61
N GLU A 20 -2.49 -4.87 -2.72
CA GLU A 20 -2.49 -5.71 -3.91
C GLU A 20 -3.30 -5.03 -5.02
N PRO A 21 -2.88 -5.12 -6.30
CA PRO A 21 -3.68 -4.60 -7.41
C PRO A 21 -4.98 -5.36 -7.54
N ALA A 22 -6.04 -4.70 -8.00
CA ALA A 22 -7.34 -5.29 -8.22
C ALA A 22 -7.35 -6.32 -9.38
N GLY A 23 -8.44 -7.08 -9.49
CA GLY A 23 -8.68 -7.98 -10.63
C GLY A 23 -8.25 -9.42 -10.42
N HIS A 24 -8.11 -9.85 -9.16
CA HIS A 24 -7.91 -11.25 -8.76
C HIS A 24 -8.94 -11.68 -7.71
N THR A 25 -8.97 -12.97 -7.43
CA THR A 25 -9.79 -13.56 -6.36
C THR A 25 -8.96 -14.58 -5.57
N TYR A 26 -9.50 -15.05 -4.44
CA TYR A 26 -8.87 -16.07 -3.62
C TYR A 26 -9.69 -17.35 -3.57
N ALA A 27 -9.01 -18.49 -3.71
CA ALA A 27 -9.57 -19.82 -3.48
C ALA A 27 -8.70 -20.57 -2.48
N GLY A 28 -9.23 -20.89 -1.30
CA GLY A 28 -8.49 -21.56 -0.23
C GLY A 28 -7.19 -20.85 0.17
N GLY A 29 -7.18 -19.51 0.16
CA GLY A 29 -6.00 -18.70 0.46
C GLY A 29 -5.00 -18.56 -0.69
N THR A 30 -5.27 -19.13 -1.85
CA THR A 30 -4.44 -18.98 -3.05
C THR A 30 -4.98 -17.88 -3.96
N MET A 31 -4.14 -16.96 -4.39
CA MET A 31 -4.49 -15.93 -5.36
C MET A 31 -4.70 -16.56 -6.74
N ILE A 32 -5.90 -16.41 -7.31
CA ILE A 32 -6.27 -16.88 -8.64
C ILE A 32 -6.77 -15.75 -9.53
N GLY A 33 -6.64 -15.91 -10.86
CA GLY A 33 -7.07 -14.91 -11.84
C GLY A 33 -6.17 -13.67 -11.90
N TYR A 34 -5.01 -13.68 -11.23
CA TYR A 34 -4.07 -12.57 -11.24
C TYR A 34 -3.30 -12.51 -12.56
N ASP A 35 -3.42 -11.40 -13.27
CA ASP A 35 -2.70 -11.14 -14.52
C ASP A 35 -1.37 -10.45 -14.22
N VAL A 36 -0.29 -11.21 -14.29
CA VAL A 36 1.07 -10.74 -14.01
C VAL A 36 1.49 -9.66 -15.01
N ALA A 37 1.23 -9.86 -16.30
CA ALA A 37 1.67 -8.93 -17.34
C ALA A 37 0.98 -7.56 -17.21
N LYS A 38 -0.34 -7.57 -16.97
CA LYS A 38 -1.12 -6.35 -16.73
C LYS A 38 -0.61 -5.57 -15.51
N ASN A 39 -0.20 -6.27 -14.47
CA ASN A 39 0.18 -5.66 -13.20
C ASN A 39 1.69 -5.46 -13.04
N GLN A 40 2.51 -5.79 -14.05
CA GLN A 40 3.97 -5.67 -13.94
C GLN A 40 4.43 -4.25 -13.66
N GLY A 41 3.89 -3.25 -14.37
CA GLY A 41 4.25 -1.85 -14.15
C GLY A 41 3.92 -1.35 -12.74
N TYR A 42 2.74 -1.71 -12.21
CA TYR A 42 2.39 -1.42 -10.81
C TYR A 42 3.38 -2.10 -9.85
N PHE A 43 3.67 -3.38 -10.08
CA PHE A 43 4.59 -4.13 -9.23
C PHE A 43 5.98 -3.52 -9.18
N ASP A 44 6.53 -3.12 -10.32
CA ASP A 44 7.88 -2.55 -10.42
C ASP A 44 7.99 -1.23 -9.61
N ARG A 45 6.98 -0.37 -9.72
CA ARG A 45 6.93 0.87 -8.93
C ARG A 45 6.78 0.60 -7.43
N MET A 46 5.84 -0.26 -7.06
CA MET A 46 5.65 -0.70 -5.68
C MET A 46 6.93 -1.29 -5.11
N TRP A 47 7.62 -2.17 -5.86
CA TRP A 47 8.87 -2.79 -5.42
C TRP A 47 9.96 -1.77 -5.11
N LYS A 48 10.19 -0.81 -6.02
CA LYS A 48 11.13 0.29 -5.79
C LYS A 48 10.82 1.05 -4.50
N MET A 49 9.55 1.38 -4.28
CA MET A 49 9.11 2.08 -3.07
C MET A 49 9.32 1.23 -1.80
N VAL A 50 9.02 -0.06 -1.86
CA VAL A 50 9.22 -0.99 -0.74
C VAL A 50 10.69 -1.05 -0.35
N VAL A 51 11.59 -1.20 -1.33
CA VAL A 51 13.04 -1.18 -1.09
C VAL A 51 13.47 0.15 -0.46
N ALA A 52 13.06 1.27 -1.07
CA ALA A 52 13.39 2.61 -0.60
C ALA A 52 12.93 2.87 0.84
N TRP A 53 11.68 2.49 1.16
CA TRP A 53 11.13 2.62 2.50
C TRP A 53 11.94 1.83 3.53
N ASN A 54 12.28 0.58 3.22
CA ASN A 54 13.06 -0.25 4.14
C ASN A 54 14.49 0.29 4.34
N VAL A 55 15.15 0.80 3.28
CA VAL A 55 16.44 1.48 3.41
C VAL A 55 16.32 2.69 4.35
N TYR A 56 15.30 3.53 4.16
CA TYR A 56 15.05 4.68 5.04
C TYR A 56 14.85 4.26 6.50
N VAL A 57 14.00 3.27 6.76
CA VAL A 57 13.71 2.79 8.13
C VAL A 57 14.96 2.22 8.79
N VAL A 58 15.72 1.39 8.07
CA VAL A 58 16.97 0.81 8.56
C VAL A 58 17.99 1.91 8.88
N LYS A 59 18.22 2.85 7.97
CA LYS A 59 19.14 3.99 8.20
C LYS A 59 18.69 4.84 9.40
N LYS A 60 17.39 5.17 9.47
CA LYS A 60 16.86 6.09 10.49
C LYS A 60 16.87 5.50 11.90
N PHE A 61 16.55 4.24 12.04
CA PHE A 61 16.36 3.61 13.35
C PHE A 61 17.47 2.62 13.73
N GLY A 62 18.42 2.37 12.84
CA GLY A 62 19.55 1.49 13.10
C GLY A 62 19.19 0.00 13.22
N TYR A 63 18.08 -0.42 12.64
CA TYR A 63 17.68 -1.83 12.66
C TYR A 63 18.52 -2.66 11.69
N PRO A 64 18.85 -3.91 12.02
CA PRO A 64 19.50 -4.80 11.06
C PRO A 64 18.52 -5.20 9.94
N VAL A 65 19.02 -5.34 8.71
CA VAL A 65 18.22 -5.75 7.55
C VAL A 65 17.50 -7.09 7.78
N SER A 66 18.08 -7.98 8.59
CA SER A 66 17.48 -9.27 8.98
C SER A 66 16.16 -9.13 9.77
N GLU A 67 15.89 -7.96 10.34
CA GLU A 67 14.63 -7.67 11.06
C GLU A 67 13.47 -7.27 10.15
N ILE A 68 13.72 -7.04 8.85
CA ILE A 68 12.67 -6.84 7.86
C ILE A 68 11.93 -8.16 7.67
N SER A 69 10.64 -8.19 7.98
CA SER A 69 9.85 -9.42 8.05
C SER A 69 8.44 -9.19 7.54
N ASP A 70 7.85 -10.21 6.92
CA ASP A 70 6.43 -10.23 6.57
C ASP A 70 5.56 -10.90 7.65
N HIS A 71 4.26 -10.91 7.41
CA HIS A 71 3.28 -11.50 8.30
C HIS A 71 3.47 -13.03 8.42
N ALA A 72 3.78 -13.72 7.32
CA ALA A 72 4.02 -15.15 7.32
C ALA A 72 5.27 -15.52 8.15
N GLU A 73 6.32 -14.70 8.12
CA GLU A 73 7.49 -14.87 8.98
C GLU A 73 7.15 -14.62 10.45
N SER A 74 6.32 -13.60 10.75
CA SER A 74 5.83 -13.35 12.11
C SER A 74 5.04 -14.54 12.68
N TYR A 75 4.20 -15.16 11.84
CA TYR A 75 3.46 -16.37 12.21
C TYR A 75 4.39 -17.54 12.50
N ARG A 76 5.35 -17.81 11.61
CA ARG A 76 6.34 -18.87 11.81
C ARG A 76 7.18 -18.66 13.09
N ALA A 77 7.48 -17.42 13.40
CA ALA A 77 8.16 -17.03 14.64
C ALA A 77 7.28 -17.12 15.90
N GLY A 78 5.96 -17.22 15.73
CA GLY A 78 4.98 -17.35 16.82
C GLY A 78 4.43 -16.02 17.35
N TYR A 79 4.58 -14.92 16.62
CA TYR A 79 4.16 -13.58 17.03
C TYR A 79 3.05 -12.96 16.15
N GLY A 80 2.54 -13.68 15.17
CA GLY A 80 1.48 -13.23 14.28
C GLY A 80 0.42 -14.30 14.03
N SER A 81 -0.70 -13.89 13.42
CA SER A 81 -1.70 -14.79 12.86
C SER A 81 -1.25 -15.35 11.50
N ASN A 82 -1.88 -16.40 11.01
CA ASN A 82 -1.53 -17.03 9.74
C ASN A 82 -2.13 -16.25 8.56
N HIS A 83 -1.34 -15.38 7.96
CA HIS A 83 -1.69 -14.63 6.76
C HIS A 83 -0.57 -14.73 5.72
N GLY A 84 -0.93 -14.74 4.45
CA GLY A 84 0.03 -14.90 3.36
C GLY A 84 0.65 -13.58 2.89
N ASP A 85 -0.09 -12.48 3.01
CA ASP A 85 0.31 -11.12 2.61
C ASP A 85 1.11 -11.11 1.29
N VAL A 86 2.28 -10.55 1.27
CA VAL A 86 3.15 -10.46 0.08
C VAL A 86 3.50 -11.81 -0.54
N GLY A 87 3.45 -12.90 0.23
CA GLY A 87 3.71 -14.27 -0.24
C GLY A 87 2.71 -14.78 -1.27
N HIS A 88 1.54 -14.14 -1.41
CA HIS A 88 0.53 -14.51 -2.42
C HIS A 88 0.92 -14.07 -3.83
N TRP A 89 1.57 -12.93 -3.99
CA TRP A 89 1.76 -12.30 -5.29
C TRP A 89 3.21 -11.93 -5.65
N TRP A 90 4.07 -11.56 -4.69
CA TRP A 90 5.48 -11.28 -4.99
C TRP A 90 6.21 -12.39 -5.74
N PRO A 91 6.02 -13.69 -5.39
CA PRO A 91 6.65 -14.77 -6.14
C PRO A 91 6.20 -14.87 -7.60
N LYS A 92 5.00 -14.37 -7.95
CA LYS A 92 4.53 -14.31 -9.34
C LYS A 92 5.35 -13.34 -10.19
N HIS A 93 5.99 -12.35 -9.56
CA HIS A 93 6.91 -11.39 -10.17
C HIS A 93 8.40 -11.74 -9.90
N GLY A 94 8.68 -12.96 -9.43
CA GLY A 94 10.03 -13.42 -9.17
C GLY A 94 10.71 -12.74 -7.97
N LYS A 95 9.94 -12.15 -7.05
CA LYS A 95 10.44 -11.48 -5.85
C LYS A 95 10.07 -12.23 -4.57
N SER A 96 10.84 -12.00 -3.50
CA SER A 96 10.66 -12.63 -2.19
C SER A 96 11.15 -11.70 -1.08
N MET A 97 10.89 -12.06 0.17
CA MET A 97 11.45 -11.35 1.32
C MET A 97 12.98 -11.37 1.35
N ASP A 98 13.60 -12.47 0.89
CA ASP A 98 15.07 -12.55 0.78
C ASP A 98 15.60 -11.61 -0.31
N ALA A 99 14.93 -11.52 -1.46
CA ALA A 99 15.28 -10.57 -2.50
C ALA A 99 15.17 -9.11 -2.00
N LEU A 100 14.13 -8.80 -1.22
CA LEU A 100 13.98 -7.49 -0.60
C LEU A 100 15.17 -7.19 0.34
N ARG A 101 15.49 -8.10 1.24
CA ARG A 101 16.62 -7.94 2.18
C ARG A 101 17.94 -7.76 1.44
N GLN A 102 18.17 -8.53 0.37
CA GLN A 102 19.38 -8.43 -0.44
C GLN A 102 19.49 -7.07 -1.14
N GLU A 103 18.43 -6.56 -1.74
CA GLU A 103 18.41 -5.25 -2.41
C GLU A 103 18.62 -4.11 -1.40
N VAL A 104 17.95 -4.17 -0.24
CA VAL A 104 18.15 -3.19 0.85
C VAL A 104 19.60 -3.23 1.34
N GLN A 105 20.15 -4.42 1.57
CA GLN A 105 21.54 -4.57 2.02
C GLN A 105 22.55 -4.06 0.99
N ALA A 106 22.30 -4.30 -0.30
CA ALA A 106 23.17 -3.83 -1.38
C ALA A 106 23.25 -2.28 -1.39
N ILE A 107 22.12 -1.61 -1.28
CA ILE A 107 22.07 -0.14 -1.20
C ILE A 107 22.79 0.37 0.05
N LEU A 108 22.57 -0.26 1.21
CA LEU A 108 23.21 0.13 2.46
C LEU A 108 24.73 -0.10 2.47
N SER A 109 25.22 -1.06 1.70
CA SER A 109 26.65 -1.38 1.60
C SER A 109 27.43 -0.50 0.62
N GLY A 110 26.75 0.50 0.01
CA GLY A 110 27.40 1.44 -0.90
C GLY A 110 27.71 0.86 -2.29
N SER A 111 27.02 -0.21 -2.72
CA SER A 111 26.97 -0.58 -4.14
C SER A 111 26.27 0.56 -4.87
N GLU A 112 27.06 1.32 -5.63
CA GLU A 112 26.67 2.54 -6.35
C GLU A 112 25.37 2.34 -7.09
N ASP A 113 24.39 3.17 -6.83
CA ASP A 113 23.47 3.87 -7.72
C ASP A 113 22.10 4.17 -7.10
N ASP A 114 22.01 4.57 -5.90
CA ASP A 114 20.94 5.48 -5.43
C ASP A 114 21.18 5.80 -3.95
N ASP A 115 21.74 6.97 -3.72
CA ASP A 115 21.76 7.53 -2.37
C ASP A 115 20.32 7.85 -1.95
N MET A 116 19.64 6.81 -1.39
CA MET A 116 18.25 6.89 -0.97
C MET A 116 18.16 7.77 0.27
N ASP A 117 18.31 9.07 0.06
CA ASP A 117 18.04 10.06 1.08
C ASP A 117 16.54 10.32 1.23
N VAL A 118 16.18 11.14 2.22
CA VAL A 118 14.78 11.54 2.45
C VAL A 118 14.18 12.28 1.24
N ALA A 119 15.00 12.98 0.46
CA ALA A 119 14.55 13.70 -0.71
C ALA A 119 14.14 12.73 -1.81
N ARG A 120 14.98 11.74 -2.10
CA ARG A 120 14.67 10.70 -3.09
C ARG A 120 13.46 9.84 -2.70
N PHE A 121 13.34 9.50 -1.41
CA PHE A 121 12.14 8.81 -0.93
C PHE A 121 10.87 9.64 -1.16
N LYS A 122 10.91 10.94 -0.82
CA LYS A 122 9.76 11.84 -1.04
C LYS A 122 9.40 11.98 -2.51
N GLU A 123 10.40 12.05 -3.39
CA GLU A 123 10.20 12.11 -4.84
C GLU A 123 9.48 10.85 -5.32
N LEU A 124 10.01 9.65 -5.04
CA LEU A 124 9.41 8.38 -5.44
C LEU A 124 8.00 8.18 -4.85
N PHE A 125 7.79 8.60 -3.61
CA PHE A 125 6.47 8.56 -2.97
C PHE A 125 5.49 9.52 -3.67
N SER A 126 5.96 10.72 -4.03
CA SER A 126 5.15 11.70 -4.76
C SER A 126 4.81 11.22 -6.17
N GLU A 127 5.78 10.64 -6.89
CA GLU A 127 5.55 10.03 -8.21
C GLU A 127 4.49 8.93 -8.14
N MET A 128 4.65 7.96 -7.24
CA MET A 128 3.68 6.89 -7.03
C MET A 128 2.30 7.43 -6.68
N ARG A 129 2.25 8.42 -5.80
CA ARG A 129 0.97 9.00 -5.38
C ARG A 129 0.28 9.75 -6.51
N SER A 130 1.03 10.46 -7.36
CA SER A 130 0.46 11.20 -8.49
C SER A 130 -0.27 10.29 -9.48
N GLU A 131 0.16 9.02 -9.61
CA GLU A 131 -0.50 8.03 -10.45
C GLU A 131 -1.84 7.54 -9.87
N LEU A 132 -2.06 7.68 -8.56
CA LEU A 132 -3.32 7.34 -7.89
C LEU A 132 -4.31 8.51 -7.88
N GLN A 133 -3.88 9.69 -8.33
CA GLN A 133 -4.65 10.93 -8.29
C GLN A 133 -5.46 11.18 -9.56
N ASP A 134 -5.94 10.12 -10.16
CA ASP A 134 -6.88 10.15 -11.27
C ASP A 134 -8.24 9.55 -10.88
N ASN A 135 -9.11 9.28 -11.87
CA ASN A 135 -10.41 8.67 -11.65
C ASN A 135 -10.42 7.14 -11.85
N ASP A 136 -9.26 6.50 -11.93
CA ASP A 136 -9.18 5.05 -12.02
C ASP A 136 -9.79 4.39 -10.79
N CYS A 137 -10.61 3.36 -11.03
CA CYS A 137 -11.39 2.72 -9.97
C CYS A 137 -11.90 1.34 -10.37
N GLY A 138 -12.19 0.51 -9.37
CA GLY A 138 -12.80 -0.79 -9.59
C GLY A 138 -14.30 -0.66 -9.93
N SER A 139 -14.79 -1.50 -10.85
CA SER A 139 -16.22 -1.55 -11.22
C SER A 139 -17.14 -1.92 -10.04
N TRP A 140 -16.62 -2.64 -9.05
CA TRP A 140 -17.37 -3.08 -7.88
C TRP A 140 -17.92 -1.94 -7.02
N SER A 141 -17.30 -0.76 -7.08
CA SER A 141 -17.67 0.42 -6.26
C SER A 141 -18.53 1.43 -7.03
N GLN A 142 -18.93 1.16 -8.27
CA GLN A 142 -19.60 2.13 -9.15
C GLN A 142 -20.82 2.78 -8.49
N ALA A 143 -21.77 1.99 -8.00
CA ALA A 143 -23.00 2.52 -7.39
C ALA A 143 -22.70 3.40 -6.16
N ALA A 144 -21.71 3.03 -5.35
CA ALA A 144 -21.33 3.79 -4.17
C ALA A 144 -20.65 5.12 -4.55
N ARG A 145 -19.82 5.13 -5.59
CA ARG A 145 -19.18 6.35 -6.09
C ARG A 145 -20.19 7.33 -6.68
N GLU A 146 -21.07 6.84 -7.56
CA GLU A 146 -22.16 7.64 -8.16
C GLU A 146 -23.03 8.26 -7.06
N TRP A 147 -23.42 7.48 -6.07
CA TRP A 147 -24.18 7.99 -4.93
C TRP A 147 -23.40 9.06 -4.15
N ALA A 148 -22.12 8.83 -3.85
CA ALA A 148 -21.29 9.75 -3.08
C ALA A 148 -21.09 11.11 -3.80
N VAL A 149 -20.91 11.09 -5.11
CA VAL A 149 -20.80 12.31 -5.93
C VAL A 149 -22.16 13.02 -6.04
N ASN A 150 -23.21 12.29 -6.38
CA ASN A 150 -24.55 12.86 -6.58
C ASN A 150 -25.13 13.48 -5.30
N THR A 151 -24.76 12.96 -4.13
CA THR A 151 -25.17 13.52 -2.84
C THR A 151 -24.25 14.62 -2.32
N GLY A 152 -23.13 14.91 -3.01
CA GLY A 152 -22.13 15.87 -2.56
C GLY A 152 -21.29 15.41 -1.38
N LEU A 153 -21.36 14.12 -1.02
CA LEU A 153 -20.55 13.54 0.03
C LEU A 153 -19.05 13.63 -0.32
N ILE A 154 -18.73 13.32 -1.58
CA ILE A 154 -17.41 13.49 -2.17
C ILE A 154 -17.52 14.47 -3.34
N ALA A 155 -16.69 15.51 -3.35
CA ALA A 155 -16.73 16.59 -4.33
C ALA A 155 -15.50 16.64 -5.27
N GLY A 156 -14.56 15.73 -5.10
CA GLY A 156 -13.30 15.71 -5.86
C GLY A 156 -12.28 16.77 -5.43
N SER A 157 -11.19 16.86 -6.20
CA SER A 157 -10.07 17.79 -5.97
C SER A 157 -10.31 19.22 -6.45
N GLY A 158 -11.37 19.44 -7.22
CA GLY A 158 -11.61 20.67 -7.97
C GLY A 158 -11.15 20.62 -9.44
N GLU A 159 -10.39 19.60 -9.80
CA GLU A 159 -10.00 19.32 -11.18
C GLU A 159 -11.05 18.48 -11.90
N VAL A 160 -11.03 18.52 -13.22
CA VAL A 160 -11.93 17.76 -14.11
C VAL A 160 -11.09 16.86 -15.01
N ILE A 161 -11.38 15.57 -15.01
CA ILE A 161 -10.76 14.57 -15.89
C ILE A 161 -11.87 13.95 -16.76
N ASN A 162 -11.73 14.02 -18.07
CA ASN A 162 -12.69 13.49 -19.04
C ASN A 162 -14.14 14.01 -18.85
N GLY A 163 -14.28 15.24 -18.36
CA GLY A 163 -15.58 15.87 -18.14
C GLY A 163 -16.22 15.57 -16.77
N GLU A 164 -15.57 14.80 -15.91
CA GLU A 164 -16.05 14.48 -14.57
C GLU A 164 -15.11 15.03 -13.48
N PRO A 165 -15.62 15.35 -12.28
CA PRO A 165 -14.77 15.75 -11.16
C PRO A 165 -13.71 14.69 -10.86
N ASN A 166 -12.47 15.12 -10.69
CA ASN A 166 -11.40 14.20 -10.27
C ASN A 166 -11.56 13.87 -8.77
N CYS A 167 -12.03 12.66 -8.49
CA CYS A 167 -12.28 12.19 -7.14
C CYS A 167 -11.12 11.38 -6.54
N MET A 168 -10.08 11.11 -7.32
CA MET A 168 -8.85 10.40 -6.87
C MET A 168 -9.20 9.13 -6.08
N TRP A 169 -10.00 8.24 -6.69
CA TRP A 169 -10.61 7.08 -6.01
C TRP A 169 -9.63 6.09 -5.40
N GLN A 170 -8.39 6.10 -5.85
CA GLN A 170 -7.33 5.20 -5.36
C GLN A 170 -6.31 5.91 -4.46
N ASP A 171 -6.40 7.24 -4.28
CA ASP A 171 -5.48 7.99 -3.41
C ASP A 171 -5.80 7.77 -1.93
N PHE A 172 -4.82 8.10 -1.08
CA PHE A 172 -4.94 8.01 0.36
C PHE A 172 -5.81 9.14 0.92
N MET A 173 -6.71 8.79 1.83
CA MET A 173 -7.54 9.75 2.53
C MET A 173 -6.83 10.27 3.79
N THR A 174 -6.75 11.59 3.94
CA THR A 174 -6.27 12.22 5.18
C THR A 174 -7.33 12.17 6.28
N ARG A 175 -6.91 12.36 7.55
CA ARG A 175 -7.85 12.48 8.68
C ARG A 175 -8.80 13.67 8.52
N GLU A 176 -8.33 14.75 7.92
CA GLU A 176 -9.13 15.95 7.63
C GLU A 176 -10.19 15.68 6.57
N GLN A 177 -9.82 15.00 5.49
CA GLN A 177 -10.78 14.54 4.47
C GLN A 177 -11.81 13.58 5.06
N MET A 178 -11.40 12.63 5.89
CA MET A 178 -12.30 11.71 6.59
C MET A 178 -13.29 12.49 7.47
N ALA A 179 -12.82 13.45 8.27
CA ALA A 179 -13.68 14.27 9.13
C ALA A 179 -14.69 15.07 8.29
N THR A 180 -14.26 15.63 7.15
CA THR A 180 -15.15 16.36 6.21
C THR A 180 -16.22 15.46 5.62
N VAL A 181 -15.86 14.25 5.19
CA VAL A 181 -16.83 13.27 4.66
C VAL A 181 -17.85 12.87 5.73
N LEU A 182 -17.39 12.56 6.95
CA LEU A 182 -18.29 12.22 8.06
C LEU A 182 -19.22 13.36 8.45
N TYR A 183 -18.73 14.59 8.43
CA TYR A 183 -19.56 15.76 8.70
C TYR A 183 -20.66 15.95 7.63
N ARG A 184 -20.32 15.88 6.34
CA ARG A 184 -21.30 15.92 5.25
C ARG A 184 -22.30 14.77 5.34
N PHE A 185 -21.85 13.57 5.70
CA PHE A 185 -22.75 12.44 5.91
C PHE A 185 -23.72 12.69 7.07
N ALA A 186 -23.27 13.26 8.18
CA ALA A 186 -24.15 13.64 9.29
C ALA A 186 -25.19 14.68 8.87
N GLN A 187 -24.81 15.67 8.03
CA GLN A 187 -25.75 16.64 7.47
C GLN A 187 -26.81 15.96 6.58
N LEU A 188 -26.42 15.04 5.69
CA LEU A 188 -27.36 14.25 4.89
C LEU A 188 -28.36 13.46 5.76
N MET A 189 -27.93 13.01 6.92
CA MET A 189 -28.78 12.28 7.88
C MET A 189 -29.59 13.21 8.80
N GLY A 190 -29.49 14.53 8.64
CA GLY A 190 -30.16 15.50 9.51
C GLY A 190 -29.65 15.51 10.95
N LYS A 191 -28.37 15.16 11.18
CA LYS A 191 -27.74 15.02 12.51
C LYS A 191 -26.59 16.00 12.76
N ALA A 192 -26.31 16.93 11.84
CA ALA A 192 -25.27 17.96 11.99
C ALA A 192 -25.82 19.35 11.72
#